data_7883e6eed0e23be0e128a9b02deee335
#
_entry.id   7883e6eed0e23be0e128a9b02deee335
#
_cell.length_a   1.000
_cell.length_b   1.000
_cell.length_c   1.000
_cell.angle_alpha   90.00
_cell.angle_beta   90.00
_cell.angle_gamma   90.00
#
_symmetry.space_group_name_H-M   'P 1'
#
loop_
_entity.id
_entity.type
_entity.pdbx_description
1 polymer ?
#
loop_
_entity_poly.entity_id
_entity_poly.type
_entity_poly.pdbx_seq_one_letter_code
_entity_poly.pdbx_strand_id
1 'polypeptide(L)'
;MRSVSRASCVVVGLIVFLSLAGIARAQSRPDANPLAKVTIAGSEVRTMKSTSTGRDYDLYIHIPSSYNQDKTKKYPVLYILDGQWDFKLMDSVLGGLVYDKFVPEMIMVGITYSGENPNYDSLRAMDYTPTAIQDAKGSGDASKFLKFLKTELIPFMEANYRSDSSRRVLQGSSLGGLFTLYAMLTDPGLFSGYIAASPAVSYGDRYAFKQEAEYAKGHRDLAAKLYLAVGESEQLSAPVQEFMKTLKAHDYKGLKLETRVIEGERHAGNKPETFNRGLRFVFSD
;
A
#
# COMPACT_ATOMS: atom_id res chain seq x y z
N MET A 1 -71.92 92.87 2.49
CA MET A 1 -70.90 92.66 3.55
C MET A 1 -69.90 91.61 3.03
N ARG A 2 -68.68 91.98 2.89
CA ARG A 2 -67.67 91.34 2.04
C ARG A 2 -66.84 90.37 2.88
N SER A 3 -66.78 89.11 2.45
CA SER A 3 -65.85 88.10 2.98
C SER A 3 -64.66 87.98 2.06
N VAL A 4 -63.49 88.13 2.62
CA VAL A 4 -62.19 88.01 1.92
C VAL A 4 -61.65 86.60 2.05
N SER A 5 -61.49 85.91 0.93
CA SER A 5 -60.87 84.63 0.84
C SER A 5 -59.33 84.79 0.80
N ARG A 6 -58.65 84.10 1.70
CA ARG A 6 -57.19 83.96 1.67
C ARG A 6 -56.83 82.61 0.99
N ALA A 7 -56.12 82.77 -0.13
CA ALA A 7 -55.50 81.64 -0.82
C ALA A 7 -54.18 81.26 -0.14
N SER A 8 -54.07 80.04 0.29
CA SER A 8 -52.81 79.47 0.79
C SER A 8 -52.07 78.76 -0.34
N CYS A 9 -50.92 79.27 -0.68
CA CYS A 9 -49.96 78.53 -1.58
C CYS A 9 -49.28 77.43 -0.80
N VAL A 10 -49.49 76.22 -1.24
CA VAL A 10 -48.74 75.08 -0.78
C VAL A 10 -47.54 74.89 -1.72
N VAL A 11 -46.33 75.10 -1.22
CA VAL A 11 -45.09 74.83 -1.91
C VAL A 11 -44.76 73.33 -1.62
N VAL A 12 -44.90 72.49 -2.65
CA VAL A 12 -44.49 71.10 -2.60
C VAL A 12 -42.98 71.07 -2.87
N GLY A 13 -42.22 70.91 -1.82
CA GLY A 13 -40.78 70.68 -1.91
C GLY A 13 -40.50 69.23 -2.35
N LEU A 14 -39.96 69.04 -3.54
CA LEU A 14 -39.51 67.75 -4.06
C LEU A 14 -38.16 67.38 -3.41
N ILE A 15 -38.20 66.55 -2.40
CA ILE A 15 -36.96 65.99 -1.81
C ILE A 15 -36.51 64.84 -2.69
N VAL A 16 -35.44 65.04 -3.47
CA VAL A 16 -34.73 63.99 -4.23
C VAL A 16 -33.82 63.26 -3.26
N PHE A 17 -34.23 62.07 -2.87
CA PHE A 17 -33.33 61.15 -2.20
C PHE A 17 -32.34 60.54 -3.21
N LEU A 18 -31.10 61.00 -3.24
CA LEU A 18 -29.99 60.37 -3.87
C LEU A 18 -29.62 59.12 -2.98
N SER A 19 -30.11 57.97 -3.35
CA SER A 19 -29.62 56.69 -2.80
C SER A 19 -28.20 56.45 -3.32
N LEU A 20 -27.19 56.72 -2.50
CA LEU A 20 -25.85 56.25 -2.67
C LEU A 20 -25.89 54.74 -2.47
N ALA A 21 -26.07 53.98 -3.56
CA ALA A 21 -25.81 52.57 -3.58
C ALA A 21 -24.30 52.38 -3.39
N GLY A 22 -23.88 52.22 -2.14
CA GLY A 22 -22.54 51.77 -1.79
C GLY A 22 -22.31 50.40 -2.41
N ILE A 23 -21.51 50.36 -3.49
CA ILE A 23 -20.98 49.13 -4.01
C ILE A 23 -20.10 48.55 -2.88
N ALA A 24 -20.69 47.68 -2.07
CA ALA A 24 -19.91 46.83 -1.16
C ALA A 24 -18.98 46.01 -2.03
N ARG A 25 -17.76 46.46 -2.20
CA ARG A 25 -16.66 45.67 -2.76
C ARG A 25 -16.51 44.50 -1.83
N ALA A 26 -16.92 43.31 -2.29
CA ALA A 26 -16.65 42.07 -1.59
C ALA A 26 -15.13 42.02 -1.41
N GLN A 27 -14.65 42.32 -0.20
CA GLN A 27 -13.29 42.03 0.18
C GLN A 27 -13.15 40.55 0.04
N SER A 28 -12.37 40.12 -0.96
CA SER A 28 -11.88 38.73 -1.01
C SER A 28 -11.32 38.43 0.37
N ARG A 29 -11.91 37.44 1.06
CA ARG A 29 -11.32 36.92 2.28
C ARG A 29 -9.88 36.59 1.94
N PRO A 30 -8.88 37.01 2.75
CA PRO A 30 -7.52 36.55 2.58
C PRO A 30 -7.57 35.04 2.57
N ASP A 31 -6.84 34.43 1.65
CA ASP A 31 -6.78 32.98 1.41
C ASP A 31 -6.87 32.23 2.73
N ALA A 32 -7.93 31.45 2.88
CA ALA A 32 -8.10 30.62 4.06
C ALA A 32 -6.81 29.80 4.19
N ASN A 33 -6.10 29.96 5.30
CA ASN A 33 -4.93 29.16 5.66
C ASN A 33 -5.25 27.70 5.26
N PRO A 34 -4.47 27.05 4.39
CA PRO A 34 -4.84 25.76 3.85
C PRO A 34 -5.20 24.84 5.02
N LEU A 35 -6.38 24.21 4.97
CA LEU A 35 -6.84 23.34 6.04
C LEU A 35 -5.75 22.33 6.38
N ALA A 36 -5.46 22.16 7.66
CA ALA A 36 -4.53 21.17 8.13
C ALA A 36 -4.95 19.79 7.63
N LYS A 37 -4.01 19.07 7.00
CA LYS A 37 -4.26 17.71 6.50
C LYS A 37 -3.98 16.70 7.60
N VAL A 38 -4.77 15.63 7.66
CA VAL A 38 -4.44 14.44 8.47
C VAL A 38 -3.30 13.72 7.78
N THR A 39 -2.22 13.46 8.51
CA THR A 39 -1.03 12.75 8.02
C THR A 39 -0.75 11.54 8.91
N ILE A 40 -0.07 10.54 8.37
CA ILE A 40 0.45 9.42 9.17
C ILE A 40 1.70 9.93 9.89
N ALA A 41 1.66 9.97 11.21
CA ALA A 41 2.78 10.43 12.01
C ALA A 41 4.01 9.52 11.82
N GLY A 42 5.21 10.11 11.77
CA GLY A 42 6.45 9.35 11.59
C GLY A 42 6.66 8.80 10.18
N SER A 43 5.84 9.22 9.20
CA SER A 43 6.01 8.83 7.80
C SER A 43 6.67 9.93 6.97
N GLU A 44 7.39 9.51 5.93
CA GLU A 44 8.01 10.35 4.91
C GLU A 44 7.87 9.71 3.53
N VAL A 45 8.11 10.49 2.48
CA VAL A 45 8.15 10.01 1.10
C VAL A 45 9.56 10.17 0.55
N ARG A 46 10.08 9.12 -0.09
CA ARG A 46 11.34 9.13 -0.83
C ARG A 46 11.09 8.69 -2.27
N THR A 47 11.50 9.46 -3.24
CA THR A 47 11.44 9.05 -4.64
C THR A 47 12.74 8.36 -5.05
N MET A 48 12.61 7.24 -5.73
CA MET A 48 13.74 6.42 -6.18
C MET A 48 13.57 6.05 -7.65
N LYS A 49 14.56 6.37 -8.47
CA LYS A 49 14.62 5.94 -9.87
C LYS A 49 15.31 4.61 -9.96
N SER A 50 14.63 3.60 -10.50
CA SER A 50 15.21 2.27 -10.71
C SER A 50 15.90 2.15 -12.04
N THR A 51 17.14 1.68 -12.01
CA THR A 51 17.88 1.28 -13.22
C THR A 51 17.47 -0.09 -13.73
N SER A 52 16.99 -0.97 -12.86
CA SER A 52 16.54 -2.32 -13.21
C SER A 52 15.23 -2.32 -13.99
N THR A 53 14.26 -1.48 -13.59
CA THR A 53 12.94 -1.40 -14.21
C THR A 53 12.80 -0.23 -15.18
N GLY A 54 13.65 0.81 -15.04
CA GLY A 54 13.53 2.08 -15.76
C GLY A 54 12.37 2.95 -15.28
N ARG A 55 11.76 2.63 -14.13
CA ARG A 55 10.60 3.34 -13.55
C ARG A 55 10.99 4.09 -12.28
N ASP A 56 10.22 5.12 -11.97
CA ASP A 56 10.38 5.90 -10.76
C ASP A 56 9.33 5.45 -9.73
N TYR A 57 9.78 5.23 -8.49
CA TYR A 57 8.96 4.78 -7.38
C TYR A 57 8.94 5.82 -6.27
N ASP A 58 7.78 6.00 -5.64
CA ASP A 58 7.67 6.68 -4.36
C ASP A 58 7.62 5.63 -3.25
N LEU A 59 8.47 5.81 -2.27
CA LEU A 59 8.59 4.97 -1.09
C LEU A 59 7.91 5.69 0.07
N TYR A 60 6.81 5.16 0.57
CA TYR A 60 6.17 5.63 1.79
C TYR A 60 6.84 4.95 2.97
N ILE A 61 7.63 5.69 3.73
CA ILE A 61 8.44 5.12 4.79
C ILE A 61 7.87 5.56 6.13
N HIS A 62 7.51 4.61 7.01
CA HIS A 62 7.16 4.86 8.39
C HIS A 62 8.31 4.44 9.29
N ILE A 63 8.71 5.34 10.17
CA ILE A 63 9.77 5.15 11.15
C ILE A 63 9.14 4.95 12.53
N PRO A 64 9.47 3.87 13.26
CA PRO A 64 8.85 3.57 14.55
C PRO A 64 9.19 4.63 15.61
N SER A 65 8.30 4.81 16.58
CA SER A 65 8.39 5.87 17.60
C SER A 65 9.67 5.80 18.44
N SER A 66 10.20 4.61 18.72
CA SER A 66 11.46 4.44 19.45
C SER A 66 12.71 4.75 18.62
N TYR A 67 12.58 4.98 17.32
CA TYR A 67 13.71 5.15 16.40
C TYR A 67 14.66 6.26 16.83
N ASN A 68 14.15 7.37 17.36
CA ASN A 68 14.96 8.48 17.81
C ASN A 68 15.46 8.35 19.27
N GLN A 69 14.92 7.40 20.03
CA GLN A 69 15.26 7.17 21.43
C GLN A 69 16.50 6.26 21.60
N ASP A 70 16.55 5.17 20.81
CA ASP A 70 17.68 4.23 20.80
C ASP A 70 18.39 4.27 19.44
N LYS A 71 19.59 4.85 19.43
CA LYS A 71 20.40 5.01 18.20
C LYS A 71 21.12 3.73 17.78
N THR A 72 21.14 2.70 18.62
CA THR A 72 21.82 1.42 18.37
C THR A 72 20.88 0.34 17.86
N LYS A 73 19.60 0.45 18.18
CA LYS A 73 18.57 -0.52 17.82
C LYS A 73 18.37 -0.60 16.30
N LYS A 74 18.41 -1.83 15.77
CA LYS A 74 18.01 -2.14 14.40
C LYS A 74 16.58 -2.67 14.38
N TYR A 75 15.87 -2.40 13.30
CA TYR A 75 14.45 -2.69 13.16
C TYR A 75 14.20 -3.62 12.00
N PRO A 76 13.31 -4.63 12.14
CA PRO A 76 12.78 -5.36 11.00
C PRO A 76 12.23 -4.40 9.95
N VAL A 77 12.21 -4.82 8.68
CA VAL A 77 11.65 -4.01 7.59
C VAL A 77 10.50 -4.77 6.92
N LEU A 78 9.34 -4.14 6.87
CA LEU A 78 8.17 -4.60 6.15
C LEU A 78 8.05 -3.86 4.82
N TYR A 79 8.26 -4.58 3.72
CA TYR A 79 8.05 -4.08 2.36
C TYR A 79 6.61 -4.39 1.93
N ILE A 80 5.87 -3.34 1.59
CA ILE A 80 4.44 -3.38 1.28
C ILE A 80 4.28 -3.03 -0.20
N LEU A 81 3.85 -3.99 -1.00
CA LEU A 81 3.47 -3.75 -2.39
C LEU A 81 2.14 -2.99 -2.44
N ASP A 82 1.89 -2.28 -3.55
CA ASP A 82 0.71 -1.44 -3.69
C ASP A 82 0.57 -0.40 -2.56
N GLY A 83 1.66 0.27 -2.19
CA GLY A 83 1.73 1.22 -1.08
C GLY A 83 0.65 2.30 -1.11
N GLN A 84 0.22 2.73 -2.30
CA GLN A 84 -0.86 3.71 -2.48
C GLN A 84 -2.20 3.27 -1.86
N TRP A 85 -2.45 1.97 -1.74
CA TRP A 85 -3.68 1.42 -1.17
C TRP A 85 -3.47 0.81 0.21
N ASP A 86 -2.37 0.06 0.39
CA ASP A 86 -2.20 -0.82 1.55
C ASP A 86 -1.37 -0.21 2.68
N PHE A 87 -0.58 0.85 2.42
CA PHE A 87 0.30 1.43 3.44
C PHE A 87 -0.47 1.96 4.66
N LYS A 88 -1.54 2.73 4.47
CA LYS A 88 -2.34 3.29 5.57
C LYS A 88 -3.08 2.20 6.37
N LEU A 89 -3.55 1.15 5.69
CA LEU A 89 -4.18 0.01 6.36
C LEU A 89 -3.15 -0.73 7.22
N MET A 90 -1.98 -0.98 6.66
CA MET A 90 -0.89 -1.67 7.34
C MET A 90 -0.40 -0.86 8.55
N ASP A 91 -0.28 0.46 8.44
CA ASP A 91 0.10 1.35 9.54
C ASP A 91 -0.88 1.21 10.71
N SER A 92 -2.19 1.23 10.42
CA SER A 92 -3.22 1.07 11.45
C SER A 92 -3.19 -0.31 12.11
N VAL A 93 -3.01 -1.37 11.33
CA VAL A 93 -2.89 -2.74 11.83
C VAL A 93 -1.64 -2.90 12.69
N LEU A 94 -0.48 -2.42 12.20
CA LEU A 94 0.78 -2.52 12.90
C LEU A 94 0.77 -1.80 14.24
N GLY A 95 0.19 -0.60 14.29
CA GLY A 95 0.11 0.19 15.54
C GLY A 95 -0.56 -0.59 16.68
N GLY A 96 -1.67 -1.26 16.40
CA GLY A 96 -2.35 -2.13 17.39
C GLY A 96 -1.51 -3.34 17.79
N LEU A 97 -0.89 -4.02 16.81
CA LEU A 97 -0.06 -5.20 17.09
C LEU A 97 1.19 -4.89 17.91
N VAL A 98 1.82 -3.73 17.69
CA VAL A 98 2.95 -3.25 18.47
C VAL A 98 2.52 -2.89 19.89
N TYR A 99 1.39 -2.19 20.05
CA TYR A 99 0.84 -1.85 21.36
C TYR A 99 0.55 -3.09 22.20
N ASP A 100 -0.04 -4.13 21.60
CA ASP A 100 -0.33 -5.41 22.26
C ASP A 100 0.92 -6.32 22.37
N LYS A 101 2.08 -5.91 21.86
CA LYS A 101 3.34 -6.67 21.86
C LYS A 101 3.29 -8.00 21.10
N PHE A 102 2.41 -8.12 20.12
CA PHE A 102 2.38 -9.29 19.22
C PHE A 102 3.52 -9.28 18.21
N VAL A 103 3.98 -8.08 17.83
CA VAL A 103 5.09 -7.93 16.89
C VAL A 103 6.04 -6.83 17.39
N PRO A 104 7.32 -6.85 16.99
CA PRO A 104 8.23 -5.76 17.31
C PRO A 104 7.88 -4.49 16.52
N GLU A 105 8.33 -3.34 17.01
CA GLU A 105 8.41 -2.14 16.20
C GLU A 105 9.26 -2.40 14.96
N MET A 106 8.84 -1.89 13.80
CA MET A 106 9.51 -2.09 12.53
C MET A 106 9.44 -0.85 11.63
N ILE A 107 10.33 -0.78 10.67
CA ILE A 107 10.24 0.20 9.58
C ILE A 107 9.29 -0.37 8.54
N MET A 108 8.31 0.42 8.08
CA MET A 108 7.48 0.05 6.93
C MET A 108 7.91 0.81 5.68
N VAL A 109 7.89 0.14 4.54
CA VAL A 109 8.22 0.69 3.23
C VAL A 109 7.10 0.34 2.26
N GLY A 110 6.16 1.25 2.05
CA GLY A 110 5.14 1.11 1.02
C GLY A 110 5.71 1.51 -0.35
N ILE A 111 5.73 0.59 -1.28
CA ILE A 111 6.26 0.82 -2.63
C ILE A 111 5.11 1.20 -3.54
N THR A 112 5.20 2.36 -4.17
CA THR A 112 4.23 2.86 -5.14
C THR A 112 4.93 3.55 -6.31
N TYR A 113 4.17 4.08 -7.26
CA TYR A 113 4.71 4.68 -8.47
C TYR A 113 4.68 6.20 -8.37
N SER A 114 5.79 6.84 -8.77
CA SER A 114 5.91 8.30 -8.81
C SER A 114 5.11 8.91 -9.96
N GLY A 115 4.82 10.19 -9.83
CA GLY A 115 4.20 11.02 -10.85
C GLY A 115 2.80 11.50 -10.47
N GLU A 116 2.30 12.40 -11.27
CA GLU A 116 0.94 12.92 -11.13
C GLU A 116 -0.06 11.94 -11.79
N ASN A 117 -0.91 11.31 -10.99
CA ASN A 117 -1.93 10.34 -11.45
C ASN A 117 -1.37 9.15 -12.25
N PRO A 118 -0.43 8.35 -11.70
CA PRO A 118 0.12 7.20 -12.40
C PRO A 118 -0.98 6.14 -12.66
N ASN A 119 -0.88 5.45 -13.79
CA ASN A 119 -1.75 4.32 -14.08
C ASN A 119 -1.29 3.09 -13.26
N TYR A 120 -1.77 3.02 -12.02
CA TYR A 120 -1.38 1.96 -11.08
C TYR A 120 -1.66 0.56 -11.61
N ASP A 121 -2.79 0.33 -12.28
CA ASP A 121 -3.16 -1.00 -12.80
C ASP A 121 -2.18 -1.48 -13.86
N SER A 122 -1.80 -0.61 -14.79
CA SER A 122 -0.81 -0.94 -15.83
C SER A 122 0.58 -1.15 -15.23
N LEU A 123 1.02 -0.25 -14.35
CA LEU A 123 2.37 -0.30 -13.77
C LEU A 123 2.56 -1.52 -12.87
N ARG A 124 1.56 -1.84 -12.01
CA ARG A 124 1.61 -3.05 -11.18
C ARG A 124 1.50 -4.34 -11.98
N ALA A 125 0.76 -4.33 -13.11
CA ALA A 125 0.75 -5.47 -14.02
C ALA A 125 2.14 -5.71 -14.63
N MET A 126 2.90 -4.67 -14.96
CA MET A 126 4.29 -4.82 -15.40
C MET A 126 5.15 -5.45 -14.30
N ASP A 127 5.16 -4.85 -13.09
CA ASP A 127 6.11 -5.17 -12.04
C ASP A 127 5.80 -6.47 -11.30
N TYR A 128 4.53 -6.85 -11.17
CA TYR A 128 4.14 -7.96 -10.29
C TYR A 128 3.85 -9.26 -11.03
N THR A 129 3.91 -9.25 -12.37
CA THR A 129 3.60 -10.45 -13.13
C THR A 129 4.86 -11.07 -13.73
N PRO A 130 5.04 -12.39 -13.58
CA PRO A 130 6.25 -13.08 -14.02
C PRO A 130 6.28 -13.40 -15.52
N THR A 131 5.15 -13.29 -16.21
CA THR A 131 5.03 -13.54 -17.64
C THR A 131 4.07 -12.55 -18.30
N ALA A 132 4.35 -12.19 -19.55
CA ALA A 132 3.46 -11.37 -20.33
C ALA A 132 2.21 -12.16 -20.75
N ILE A 133 1.06 -11.51 -20.75
CA ILE A 133 -0.18 -12.03 -21.33
C ILE A 133 -0.78 -11.00 -22.29
N GLN A 134 -1.54 -11.50 -23.25
CA GLN A 134 -2.09 -10.67 -24.33
C GLN A 134 -3.05 -9.59 -23.82
N ASP A 135 -3.85 -9.91 -22.81
CA ASP A 135 -4.86 -9.02 -22.22
C ASP A 135 -4.26 -7.97 -21.25
N ALA A 136 -2.99 -8.10 -20.87
CA ALA A 136 -2.28 -7.14 -20.01
C ALA A 136 -1.00 -6.65 -20.68
N LYS A 137 -1.16 -5.70 -21.61
CA LYS A 137 -0.03 -5.14 -22.38
C LYS A 137 1.04 -4.57 -21.44
N GLY A 138 2.28 -5.00 -21.67
CA GLY A 138 3.45 -4.59 -20.89
C GLY A 138 3.67 -5.40 -19.61
N SER A 139 2.82 -6.37 -19.28
CA SER A 139 3.05 -7.29 -18.16
C SER A 139 4.30 -8.16 -18.35
N GLY A 140 4.83 -8.76 -17.27
CA GLY A 140 5.90 -9.75 -17.34
C GLY A 140 7.28 -9.29 -16.87
N ASP A 141 7.38 -8.17 -16.17
CA ASP A 141 8.66 -7.60 -15.69
C ASP A 141 8.99 -7.98 -14.22
N ALA A 142 8.33 -8.99 -13.61
CA ALA A 142 8.57 -9.35 -12.21
C ALA A 142 10.04 -9.65 -11.90
N SER A 143 10.79 -10.19 -12.85
CA SER A 143 12.23 -10.43 -12.68
C SER A 143 13.03 -9.12 -12.55
N LYS A 144 12.65 -8.08 -13.30
CA LYS A 144 13.29 -6.76 -13.21
C LYS A 144 12.91 -6.08 -11.89
N PHE A 145 11.65 -6.22 -11.45
CA PHE A 145 11.20 -5.66 -10.19
C PHE A 145 11.84 -6.38 -8.99
N LEU A 146 11.99 -7.71 -9.03
CA LEU A 146 12.74 -8.45 -8.01
C LEU A 146 14.19 -8.01 -7.96
N LYS A 147 14.83 -7.78 -9.12
CA LYS A 147 16.18 -7.22 -9.20
C LYS A 147 16.23 -5.83 -8.56
N PHE A 148 15.29 -4.94 -8.86
CA PHE A 148 15.19 -3.64 -8.21
C PHE A 148 15.12 -3.76 -6.69
N LEU A 149 14.25 -4.62 -6.15
CA LEU A 149 14.18 -4.85 -4.70
C LEU A 149 15.53 -5.30 -4.14
N LYS A 150 16.16 -6.30 -4.77
CA LYS A 150 17.39 -6.92 -4.28
C LYS A 150 18.61 -6.01 -4.37
N THR A 151 18.77 -5.30 -5.49
CA THR A 151 20.03 -4.61 -5.79
C THR A 151 19.98 -3.10 -5.60
N GLU A 152 18.79 -2.53 -5.44
CA GLU A 152 18.62 -1.08 -5.33
C GLU A 152 17.88 -0.69 -4.04
N LEU A 153 16.62 -1.16 -3.85
CA LEU A 153 15.80 -0.72 -2.72
C LEU A 153 16.30 -1.25 -1.36
N ILE A 154 16.58 -2.54 -1.24
CA ILE A 154 17.07 -3.11 0.02
C ILE A 154 18.40 -2.48 0.42
N PRO A 155 19.42 -2.36 -0.47
CA PRO A 155 20.65 -1.64 -0.14
C PRO A 155 20.44 -0.17 0.24
N PHE A 156 19.52 0.53 -0.43
CA PHE A 156 19.15 1.90 -0.05
C PHE A 156 18.60 1.97 1.37
N MET A 157 17.70 1.06 1.74
CA MET A 157 17.15 1.00 3.10
C MET A 157 18.22 0.69 4.14
N GLU A 158 19.14 -0.22 3.85
CA GLU A 158 20.24 -0.59 4.75
C GLU A 158 21.27 0.54 4.93
N ALA A 159 21.50 1.34 3.89
CA ALA A 159 22.42 2.48 3.94
C ALA A 159 21.85 3.71 4.67
N ASN A 160 20.53 3.92 4.63
CA ASN A 160 19.90 5.14 5.12
C ASN A 160 19.11 4.97 6.42
N TYR A 161 18.76 3.72 6.78
CA TYR A 161 17.95 3.42 7.96
C TYR A 161 18.57 2.29 8.79
N ARG A 162 18.31 2.29 10.10
CA ARG A 162 18.76 1.21 10.99
C ARG A 162 17.92 -0.06 10.81
N SER A 163 18.01 -0.64 9.63
CA SER A 163 17.32 -1.87 9.24
C SER A 163 18.07 -3.12 9.74
N ASP A 164 17.30 -4.13 10.12
CA ASP A 164 17.80 -5.47 10.42
C ASP A 164 17.76 -6.32 9.15
N SER A 165 18.92 -6.56 8.55
CA SER A 165 19.06 -7.33 7.32
C SER A 165 18.61 -8.79 7.41
N SER A 166 18.47 -9.33 8.62
CA SER A 166 17.99 -10.71 8.85
C SER A 166 16.47 -10.82 8.94
N ARG A 167 15.76 -9.71 9.14
CA ARG A 167 14.31 -9.67 9.36
C ARG A 167 13.59 -8.76 8.37
N ARG A 168 13.57 -9.17 7.11
CA ARG A 168 12.84 -8.52 6.03
C ARG A 168 11.57 -9.31 5.71
N VAL A 169 10.43 -8.64 5.62
CA VAL A 169 9.15 -9.23 5.27
C VAL A 169 8.61 -8.58 4.01
N LEU A 170 8.09 -9.38 3.08
CA LEU A 170 7.40 -8.90 1.87
C LEU A 170 5.91 -9.19 1.99
N GLN A 171 5.08 -8.17 1.75
CA GLN A 171 3.63 -8.27 1.74
C GLN A 171 3.06 -7.82 0.41
N GLY A 172 2.08 -8.56 -0.11
CA GLY A 172 1.34 -8.16 -1.29
C GLY A 172 -0.04 -8.80 -1.39
N SER A 173 -0.92 -8.14 -2.16
CA SER A 173 -2.28 -8.59 -2.41
C SER A 173 -2.55 -8.73 -3.91
N SER A 174 -3.35 -9.72 -4.32
CA SER A 174 -3.73 -9.94 -5.73
C SER A 174 -2.50 -10.19 -6.62
N LEU A 175 -2.22 -9.34 -7.61
CA LEU A 175 -0.97 -9.38 -8.37
C LEU A 175 0.25 -9.18 -7.48
N GLY A 176 0.17 -8.30 -6.45
CA GLY A 176 1.22 -8.17 -5.43
C GLY A 176 1.42 -9.47 -4.64
N GLY A 177 0.34 -10.19 -4.34
CA GLY A 177 0.39 -11.52 -3.74
C GLY A 177 1.05 -12.57 -4.66
N LEU A 178 0.76 -12.52 -5.96
CA LEU A 178 1.44 -13.33 -6.97
C LEU A 178 2.95 -13.05 -6.98
N PHE A 179 3.33 -11.76 -6.98
CA PHE A 179 4.74 -11.38 -6.90
C PHE A 179 5.40 -11.83 -5.60
N THR A 180 4.68 -11.78 -4.48
CA THR A 180 5.17 -12.27 -3.19
C THR A 180 5.55 -13.76 -3.25
N LEU A 181 4.70 -14.59 -3.86
CA LEU A 181 4.99 -16.01 -4.11
C LEU A 181 6.13 -16.21 -5.12
N TYR A 182 6.12 -15.40 -6.19
CA TYR A 182 7.20 -15.41 -7.19
C TYR A 182 8.57 -15.12 -6.56
N ALA A 183 8.66 -14.08 -5.72
CA ALA A 183 9.90 -13.71 -5.04
C ALA A 183 10.38 -14.82 -4.10
N MET A 184 9.46 -15.43 -3.34
CA MET A 184 9.77 -16.55 -2.43
C MET A 184 10.38 -17.75 -3.15
N LEU A 185 9.82 -18.12 -4.30
CA LEU A 185 10.28 -19.30 -5.06
C LEU A 185 11.49 -19.00 -5.97
N THR A 186 11.76 -17.71 -6.26
CA THR A 186 12.92 -17.31 -7.09
C THR A 186 14.16 -17.06 -6.26
N ASP A 187 14.02 -16.41 -5.10
CA ASP A 187 15.13 -16.06 -4.19
C ASP A 187 14.70 -16.23 -2.72
N PRO A 188 14.61 -17.47 -2.22
CA PRO A 188 14.06 -17.78 -0.91
C PRO A 188 14.74 -17.08 0.27
N GLY A 189 16.04 -16.73 0.11
CA GLY A 189 16.81 -16.05 1.16
C GLY A 189 16.67 -14.54 1.19
N LEU A 190 15.95 -13.93 0.24
CA LEU A 190 15.85 -12.48 0.15
C LEU A 190 15.00 -11.88 1.28
N PHE A 191 13.93 -12.56 1.66
CA PHE A 191 13.06 -12.18 2.77
C PHE A 191 12.90 -13.35 3.75
N SER A 192 12.82 -13.06 5.04
CA SER A 192 12.59 -14.05 6.10
C SER A 192 11.11 -14.41 6.25
N GLY A 193 10.19 -13.55 5.77
CA GLY A 193 8.76 -13.73 5.88
C GLY A 193 8.01 -13.16 4.68
N TYR A 194 6.90 -13.82 4.35
CA TYR A 194 6.03 -13.48 3.21
C TYR A 194 4.57 -13.49 3.65
N ILE A 195 3.82 -12.46 3.25
CA ILE A 195 2.38 -12.35 3.51
C ILE A 195 1.68 -12.15 2.16
N ALA A 196 0.94 -13.17 1.70
CA ALA A 196 0.23 -13.15 0.43
C ALA A 196 -1.28 -13.15 0.66
N ALA A 197 -1.94 -12.04 0.35
CA ALA A 197 -3.39 -11.89 0.40
C ALA A 197 -4.00 -12.13 -0.97
N SER A 198 -4.88 -13.11 -1.11
CA SER A 198 -5.60 -13.41 -2.36
C SER A 198 -4.71 -13.39 -3.60
N PRO A 199 -3.57 -14.11 -3.62
CA PRO A 199 -2.65 -14.03 -4.74
C PRO A 199 -3.31 -14.50 -6.05
N ALA A 200 -3.00 -13.80 -7.14
CA ALA A 200 -3.52 -14.11 -8.48
C ALA A 200 -2.84 -15.36 -9.09
N VAL A 201 -2.93 -16.51 -8.41
CA VAL A 201 -2.20 -17.75 -8.77
C VAL A 201 -2.60 -18.34 -10.13
N SER A 202 -3.78 -17.96 -10.66
CA SER A 202 -4.24 -18.36 -11.99
C SER A 202 -3.65 -17.54 -13.13
N TYR A 203 -2.96 -16.45 -12.83
CA TYR A 203 -2.37 -15.56 -13.83
C TYR A 203 -1.38 -16.31 -14.74
N GLY A 204 -1.35 -15.93 -16.05
CA GLY A 204 -0.37 -16.44 -17.00
C GLY A 204 -0.42 -17.96 -17.14
N ASP A 205 -1.62 -18.51 -17.32
CA ASP A 205 -1.85 -19.95 -17.42
C ASP A 205 -1.26 -20.70 -16.21
N ARG A 206 -1.67 -20.22 -15.01
CA ARG A 206 -1.28 -20.82 -13.70
C ARG A 206 0.23 -20.80 -13.46
N TYR A 207 0.88 -19.69 -13.80
CA TYR A 207 2.35 -19.57 -13.66
C TYR A 207 2.85 -19.93 -12.26
N ALA A 208 2.15 -19.52 -11.18
CA ALA A 208 2.56 -19.84 -9.82
C ALA A 208 2.69 -21.36 -9.57
N PHE A 209 1.77 -22.14 -10.11
CA PHE A 209 1.84 -23.63 -10.00
C PHE A 209 2.99 -24.21 -10.81
N LYS A 210 3.24 -23.67 -12.01
CA LYS A 210 4.36 -24.11 -12.86
C LYS A 210 5.71 -23.79 -12.19
N GLN A 211 5.83 -22.60 -11.63
CA GLN A 211 7.04 -22.18 -10.92
C GLN A 211 7.29 -23.04 -9.68
N GLU A 212 6.25 -23.31 -8.91
CA GLU A 212 6.32 -24.15 -7.72
C GLU A 212 6.72 -25.60 -8.08
N ALA A 213 6.08 -26.17 -9.10
CA ALA A 213 6.43 -27.51 -9.58
C ALA A 213 7.86 -27.60 -10.11
N GLU A 214 8.36 -26.52 -10.76
CA GLU A 214 9.76 -26.48 -11.20
C GLU A 214 10.72 -26.37 -10.03
N TYR A 215 10.40 -25.54 -9.03
CA TYR A 215 11.17 -25.43 -7.79
C TYR A 215 11.27 -26.80 -7.08
N ALA A 216 10.16 -27.52 -6.95
CA ALA A 216 10.08 -28.81 -6.29
C ALA A 216 10.94 -29.91 -6.93
N LYS A 217 11.25 -29.81 -8.23
CA LYS A 217 12.13 -30.80 -8.90
C LYS A 217 13.55 -30.78 -8.35
N GLY A 218 14.06 -29.57 -8.05
CA GLY A 218 15.45 -29.38 -7.61
C GLY A 218 15.63 -29.12 -6.12
N HIS A 219 14.56 -28.87 -5.37
CA HIS A 219 14.64 -28.39 -3.99
C HIS A 219 13.69 -29.17 -3.07
N ARG A 220 14.19 -29.54 -1.89
CA ARG A 220 13.41 -30.14 -0.81
C ARG A 220 13.28 -29.20 0.39
N ASP A 221 14.00 -28.13 0.40
CA ASP A 221 14.05 -27.13 1.46
C ASP A 221 13.63 -25.75 0.91
N LEU A 222 12.89 -25.04 1.74
CA LEU A 222 12.45 -23.67 1.49
C LEU A 222 12.41 -22.94 2.83
N ALA A 223 13.53 -22.32 3.20
CA ALA A 223 13.66 -21.65 4.50
C ALA A 223 12.93 -20.30 4.49
N ALA A 224 11.63 -20.32 4.74
CA ALA A 224 10.77 -19.12 4.76
C ALA A 224 9.59 -19.29 5.72
N LYS A 225 9.01 -18.18 6.16
CA LYS A 225 7.68 -18.14 6.77
C LYS A 225 6.69 -17.57 5.74
N LEU A 226 5.65 -18.31 5.39
CA LEU A 226 4.60 -17.86 4.47
C LEU A 226 3.25 -17.89 5.15
N TYR A 227 2.61 -16.72 5.28
CA TYR A 227 1.20 -16.60 5.56
C TYR A 227 0.43 -16.37 4.25
N LEU A 228 -0.48 -17.29 3.92
CA LEU A 228 -1.23 -17.28 2.66
C LEU A 228 -2.72 -17.32 2.96
N ALA A 229 -3.44 -16.28 2.60
CA ALA A 229 -4.88 -16.20 2.84
C ALA A 229 -5.67 -15.79 1.60
N VAL A 230 -6.96 -16.13 1.61
CA VAL A 230 -7.92 -15.77 0.56
C VAL A 230 -9.30 -15.58 1.18
N GLY A 231 -10.09 -14.65 0.66
CA GLY A 231 -11.50 -14.53 1.03
C GLY A 231 -12.31 -15.72 0.49
N GLU A 232 -13.27 -16.19 1.26
CA GLU A 232 -14.12 -17.31 0.85
C GLU A 232 -14.97 -16.94 -0.37
N SER A 233 -15.55 -15.73 -0.37
CA SER A 233 -16.53 -15.24 -1.34
C SER A 233 -15.92 -14.46 -2.50
N GLU A 234 -14.75 -14.88 -3.00
CA GLU A 234 -14.08 -14.26 -4.15
C GLU A 234 -13.71 -15.26 -5.25
N GLN A 235 -13.49 -14.75 -6.48
CA GLN A 235 -13.16 -15.60 -7.64
C GLN A 235 -11.81 -16.33 -7.50
N LEU A 236 -10.88 -15.78 -6.73
CA LEU A 236 -9.57 -16.39 -6.48
C LEU A 236 -9.61 -17.49 -5.41
N SER A 237 -10.74 -17.68 -4.71
CA SER A 237 -10.85 -18.61 -3.58
C SER A 237 -10.44 -20.03 -3.95
N ALA A 238 -11.09 -20.61 -4.97
CA ALA A 238 -10.83 -21.98 -5.38
C ALA A 238 -9.37 -22.21 -5.85
N PRO A 239 -8.80 -21.41 -6.78
CA PRO A 239 -7.42 -21.63 -7.22
C PRO A 239 -6.39 -21.37 -6.11
N VAL A 240 -6.63 -20.43 -5.20
CA VAL A 240 -5.71 -20.19 -4.07
C VAL A 240 -5.76 -21.36 -3.09
N GLN A 241 -6.93 -21.91 -2.78
CA GLN A 241 -7.04 -23.11 -1.94
C GLN A 241 -6.34 -24.33 -2.57
N GLU A 242 -6.41 -24.48 -3.89
CA GLU A 242 -5.66 -25.50 -4.61
C GLU A 242 -4.14 -25.28 -4.45
N PHE A 243 -3.66 -24.04 -4.60
CA PHE A 243 -2.25 -23.73 -4.41
C PHE A 243 -1.78 -23.96 -2.95
N MET A 244 -2.63 -23.64 -1.97
CA MET A 244 -2.36 -24.00 -0.56
C MET A 244 -2.16 -25.52 -0.37
N LYS A 245 -2.99 -26.33 -1.03
CA LYS A 245 -2.85 -27.81 -1.00
C LYS A 245 -1.57 -28.26 -1.66
N THR A 246 -1.19 -27.67 -2.79
CA THR A 246 0.07 -27.96 -3.49
C THR A 246 1.28 -27.71 -2.59
N LEU A 247 1.36 -26.55 -1.95
CA LEU A 247 2.46 -26.22 -1.03
C LEU A 247 2.52 -27.19 0.16
N LYS A 248 1.37 -27.54 0.74
CA LYS A 248 1.30 -28.51 1.85
C LYS A 248 1.72 -29.91 1.43
N ALA A 249 1.39 -30.33 0.22
CA ALA A 249 1.73 -31.67 -0.29
C ALA A 249 3.23 -31.86 -0.54
N HIS A 250 3.95 -30.79 -0.89
CA HIS A 250 5.41 -30.85 -1.08
C HIS A 250 6.20 -30.86 0.23
N ASP A 251 5.60 -30.41 1.34
CA ASP A 251 6.16 -30.45 2.69
C ASP A 251 7.64 -30.00 2.74
N TYR A 252 7.91 -28.80 2.20
CA TYR A 252 9.27 -28.25 2.12
C TYR A 252 9.90 -28.13 3.50
N LYS A 253 11.07 -28.70 3.68
CA LYS A 253 11.84 -28.58 4.91
C LYS A 253 12.18 -27.09 5.17
N GLY A 254 11.87 -26.61 6.36
CA GLY A 254 12.15 -25.23 6.76
C GLY A 254 11.07 -24.21 6.35
N LEU A 255 10.06 -24.59 5.57
CA LEU A 255 8.91 -23.76 5.32
C LEU A 255 7.96 -23.79 6.52
N LYS A 256 7.82 -22.66 7.21
CA LYS A 256 6.70 -22.45 8.13
C LYS A 256 5.54 -21.86 7.31
N LEU A 257 4.47 -22.65 7.14
CA LEU A 257 3.31 -22.30 6.30
C LEU A 257 2.04 -22.21 7.15
N GLU A 258 1.40 -21.05 7.16
CA GLU A 258 0.02 -20.90 7.64
C GLU A 258 -0.88 -20.50 6.47
N THR A 259 -2.02 -21.18 6.35
CA THR A 259 -3.00 -20.90 5.28
C THR A 259 -4.35 -20.65 5.87
N ARG A 260 -5.10 -19.68 5.29
CA ARG A 260 -6.42 -19.34 5.78
C ARG A 260 -7.40 -18.99 4.65
N VAL A 261 -8.61 -19.53 4.74
CA VAL A 261 -9.79 -19.04 4.04
C VAL A 261 -10.56 -18.17 5.02
N ILE A 262 -10.82 -16.91 4.68
CA ILE A 262 -11.48 -15.96 5.55
C ILE A 262 -12.97 -15.96 5.21
N GLU A 263 -13.77 -16.48 6.13
CA GLU A 263 -15.19 -16.72 5.98
C GLU A 263 -15.96 -15.43 5.65
N GLY A 264 -16.85 -15.50 4.66
CA GLY A 264 -17.69 -14.39 4.22
C GLY A 264 -16.98 -13.28 3.48
N GLU A 265 -15.64 -13.23 3.50
CA GLU A 265 -14.88 -12.13 2.94
C GLU A 265 -14.66 -12.25 1.43
N ARG A 266 -14.56 -11.07 0.82
CA ARG A 266 -14.22 -10.88 -0.59
C ARG A 266 -12.79 -10.38 -0.73
N HIS A 267 -12.40 -10.09 -1.98
CA HIS A 267 -11.04 -9.74 -2.39
C HIS A 267 -10.38 -8.62 -1.59
N ALA A 268 -11.07 -7.53 -1.32
CA ALA A 268 -10.52 -6.40 -0.56
C ALA A 268 -10.77 -6.54 0.95
N GLY A 269 -11.90 -7.13 1.35
CA GLY A 269 -12.34 -7.26 2.74
C GLY A 269 -11.47 -8.20 3.57
N ASN A 270 -10.82 -9.18 2.94
CA ASN A 270 -9.93 -10.09 3.65
C ASN A 270 -8.60 -9.47 4.12
N LYS A 271 -8.18 -8.33 3.54
CA LYS A 271 -6.86 -7.72 3.81
C LYS A 271 -6.61 -7.39 5.28
N PRO A 272 -7.55 -6.76 6.04
CA PRO A 272 -7.28 -6.41 7.44
C PRO A 272 -6.93 -7.64 8.30
N GLU A 273 -7.69 -8.74 8.16
CA GLU A 273 -7.40 -9.97 8.89
C GLU A 273 -6.13 -10.64 8.38
N THR A 274 -5.93 -10.71 7.07
CA THR A 274 -4.71 -11.28 6.48
C THR A 274 -3.46 -10.56 6.95
N PHE A 275 -3.47 -9.23 7.00
CA PHE A 275 -2.31 -8.46 7.42
C PHE A 275 -2.06 -8.60 8.92
N ASN A 276 -3.12 -8.54 9.74
CA ASN A 276 -3.00 -8.73 11.19
C ASN A 276 -2.42 -10.11 11.54
N ARG A 277 -3.03 -11.17 11.04
CA ARG A 277 -2.58 -12.54 11.33
C ARG A 277 -1.25 -12.87 10.67
N GLY A 278 -1.04 -12.39 9.44
CA GLY A 278 0.20 -12.58 8.70
C GLY A 278 1.40 -11.97 9.43
N LEU A 279 1.30 -10.73 9.93
CA LEU A 279 2.35 -10.11 10.74
C LEU A 279 2.63 -10.91 12.01
N ARG A 280 1.59 -11.32 12.74
CA ARG A 280 1.78 -12.15 13.95
C ARG A 280 2.47 -13.46 13.64
N PHE A 281 2.12 -14.11 12.54
CA PHE A 281 2.73 -15.38 12.13
C PHE A 281 4.20 -15.22 11.72
N VAL A 282 4.52 -14.26 10.86
CA VAL A 282 5.91 -14.10 10.37
C VAL A 282 6.87 -13.63 11.46
N PHE A 283 6.37 -12.97 12.50
CA PHE A 283 7.16 -12.52 13.66
C PHE A 283 7.03 -13.41 14.90
N SER A 284 6.24 -14.50 14.85
CA SER A 284 6.28 -15.51 15.92
C SER A 284 7.62 -16.26 15.90
N ASP A 285 8.01 -16.81 17.01
CA ASP A 285 9.22 -17.64 17.17
C ASP A 285 9.14 -18.97 16.41
#